data_374f81a1def518c60dbec917633ba9ec
#
_entry.id   374f81a1def518c60dbec917633ba9ec
#
_cell.length_a   1.000
_cell.length_b   1.000
_cell.length_c   1.000
_cell.angle_alpha   90.00
_cell.angle_beta   90.00
_cell.angle_gamma   90.00
#
_symmetry.space_group_name_H-M   'P 1'
#
loop_
_entity.id
_entity.type
_entity.pdbx_description
1 polymer ?
#
loop_
_entity_poly.entity_id
_entity_poly.type
_entity_poly.pdbx_seq_one_letter_code
_entity_poly.pdbx_strand_id
1 'polypeptide(L)'
;MKSSWYSSSRKCTALRKHVLRVDMCVFIDDETAFGNINFLNSTIKSILTAAIIKGLDIIGILTANDPTVGWKAWQLAKTQQMDITVVPGFTYICKDGEELYIYKIRKKLTPRLPISQACLEAHRLGGYVIASNVSKRQLQALEKLQGSENAPDAIEIYNAKVGGYRDLGIDFPTFVSSGATSASDLEDSNVFTMIERKKAEEMKLIAPEEGIDFEPKYLKPKGGQY
;
A
#
# COMPACT_ATOMS: atom_id res chain seq x y z
N MET A 1 -38.25 2.06 27.96
CA MET A 1 -37.83 2.88 26.81
C MET A 1 -36.33 2.93 26.79
N LYS A 2 -35.67 2.12 25.95
CA LYS A 2 -34.21 2.12 25.78
C LYS A 2 -33.88 2.84 24.49
N SER A 3 -33.16 3.94 24.59
CA SER A 3 -32.84 4.88 23.51
C SER A 3 -31.95 4.25 22.43
N SER A 4 -32.45 4.19 21.21
CA SER A 4 -31.78 3.71 20.00
C SER A 4 -30.83 4.77 19.37
N TRP A 5 -29.99 5.42 20.17
CA TRP A 5 -29.15 6.54 19.68
C TRP A 5 -27.76 6.13 19.22
N TYR A 6 -27.39 4.83 19.30
CA TYR A 6 -26.01 4.41 18.99
C TYR A 6 -25.76 3.86 17.57
N SER A 7 -26.80 3.70 16.74
CA SER A 7 -26.62 3.07 15.42
C SER A 7 -26.52 4.05 14.25
N SER A 8 -26.85 5.35 14.42
CA SER A 8 -26.86 6.28 13.31
C SER A 8 -25.56 7.09 13.12
N SER A 9 -24.70 7.15 14.16
CA SER A 9 -23.47 7.95 14.07
C SER A 9 -22.35 7.31 13.24
N ARG A 10 -22.30 5.95 13.17
CA ARG A 10 -21.27 5.26 12.37
C ARG A 10 -21.49 5.31 10.86
N LYS A 11 -22.72 5.45 10.40
CA LYS A 11 -23.00 5.60 8.95
C LYS A 11 -22.77 7.01 8.42
N CYS A 12 -22.73 8.01 9.31
CA CYS A 12 -22.57 9.40 8.88
C CYS A 12 -21.09 9.82 8.75
N THR A 13 -20.16 9.15 9.40
CA THR A 13 -18.71 9.45 9.32
C THR A 13 -18.04 8.85 8.08
N ALA A 14 -18.63 7.84 7.46
CA ALA A 14 -18.17 7.28 6.17
C ALA A 14 -18.57 8.18 4.97
N LEU A 15 -19.43 9.16 5.16
CA LEU A 15 -19.88 10.10 4.14
C LEU A 15 -18.77 11.13 3.85
N ARG A 16 -17.88 10.75 2.90
CA ARG A 16 -17.21 11.68 1.98
C ARG A 16 -16.13 12.56 2.58
N LYS A 17 -15.07 11.97 3.09
CA LYS A 17 -13.81 12.69 3.08
C LYS A 17 -13.41 12.91 1.62
N HIS A 18 -13.42 14.15 1.15
CA HIS A 18 -12.89 14.52 -0.16
C HIS A 18 -11.38 14.27 -0.24
N VAL A 19 -10.71 14.30 0.91
CA VAL A 19 -9.27 14.10 1.04
C VAL A 19 -9.03 12.93 2.00
N LEU A 20 -8.22 11.98 1.56
CA LEU A 20 -7.84 10.77 2.29
C LEU A 20 -6.41 10.90 2.82
N ARG A 21 -6.17 10.35 4.00
CA ARG A 21 -4.84 10.20 4.60
C ARG A 21 -4.29 8.83 4.26
N VAL A 22 -3.13 8.81 3.62
CA VAL A 22 -2.55 7.61 3.02
C VAL A 22 -1.12 7.43 3.49
N ASP A 23 -0.80 6.27 4.04
CA ASP A 23 0.57 5.84 4.28
C ASP A 23 0.84 4.57 3.48
N MET A 24 1.66 4.67 2.43
CA MET A 24 1.91 3.55 1.52
C MET A 24 3.11 2.70 1.92
N CYS A 25 3.87 3.06 2.96
CA CYS A 25 5.03 2.29 3.37
C CYS A 25 4.98 1.95 4.86
N VAL A 26 4.29 0.88 5.18
CA VAL A 26 4.38 0.22 6.50
C VAL A 26 4.92 -1.18 6.28
N PHE A 27 6.10 -1.45 6.82
CA PHE A 27 6.87 -2.65 6.53
C PHE A 27 6.77 -3.65 7.68
N ILE A 28 6.50 -4.90 7.36
CA ILE A 28 6.57 -6.04 8.29
C ILE A 28 7.81 -6.83 7.95
N ASP A 29 8.73 -6.94 8.91
CA ASP A 29 9.99 -7.64 8.73
C ASP A 29 9.83 -9.16 8.51
N ASP A 30 10.86 -9.79 7.96
CA ASP A 30 10.82 -11.21 7.59
C ASP A 30 10.69 -12.13 8.80
N GLU A 31 11.27 -11.80 9.96
CA GLU A 31 11.10 -12.59 11.18
C GLU A 31 9.65 -12.63 11.63
N THR A 32 9.00 -11.46 11.63
CA THR A 32 7.56 -11.36 11.92
C THR A 32 6.72 -12.03 10.85
N ALA A 33 7.06 -11.84 9.59
CA ALA A 33 6.31 -12.31 8.44
C ALA A 33 6.27 -13.85 8.33
N PHE A 34 7.40 -14.50 8.58
CA PHE A 34 7.57 -15.94 8.41
C PHE A 34 7.71 -16.72 9.73
N GLY A 35 7.57 -16.03 10.85
CA GLY A 35 7.58 -16.62 12.18
C GLY A 35 6.25 -17.27 12.58
N ASN A 36 5.92 -17.15 13.86
CA ASN A 36 4.67 -17.70 14.37
C ASN A 36 3.45 -16.96 13.81
N ILE A 37 2.48 -17.69 13.24
CA ILE A 37 1.26 -17.14 12.62
C ILE A 37 0.42 -16.29 13.58
N ASN A 38 0.35 -16.67 14.87
CA ASN A 38 -0.40 -15.91 15.88
C ASN A 38 0.30 -14.58 16.18
N PHE A 39 1.63 -14.57 16.21
CA PHE A 39 2.41 -13.36 16.38
C PHE A 39 2.23 -12.42 15.19
N LEU A 40 2.32 -12.95 13.95
CA LEU A 40 2.05 -12.17 12.75
C LEU A 40 0.66 -11.54 12.75
N ASN A 41 -0.38 -12.32 13.07
CA ASN A 41 -1.76 -11.81 13.13
C ASN A 41 -1.91 -10.71 14.19
N SER A 42 -1.25 -10.87 15.35
CA SER A 42 -1.24 -9.88 16.43
C SER A 42 -0.55 -8.58 15.96
N THR A 43 0.61 -8.70 15.32
CA THR A 43 1.36 -7.56 14.79
C THR A 43 0.55 -6.80 13.73
N ILE A 44 -0.03 -7.51 12.75
CA ILE A 44 -0.90 -6.90 11.74
C ILE A 44 -2.06 -6.15 12.40
N LYS A 45 -2.74 -6.80 13.36
CA LYS A 45 -3.86 -6.18 14.05
C LYS A 45 -3.45 -4.92 14.81
N SER A 46 -2.32 -4.93 15.49
CA SER A 46 -1.78 -3.76 16.21
C SER A 46 -1.48 -2.61 15.25
N ILE A 47 -0.81 -2.88 14.12
CA ILE A 47 -0.50 -1.88 13.09
C ILE A 47 -1.79 -1.27 12.51
N LEU A 48 -2.77 -2.11 12.14
CA LEU A 48 -4.04 -1.62 11.58
C LEU A 48 -4.84 -0.80 12.62
N THR A 49 -4.81 -1.20 13.89
CA THR A 49 -5.45 -0.44 14.97
C THR A 49 -4.79 0.92 15.15
N ALA A 50 -3.45 0.97 15.18
CA ALA A 50 -2.69 2.22 15.26
C ALA A 50 -3.01 3.14 14.07
N ALA A 51 -3.08 2.59 12.85
CA ALA A 51 -3.45 3.33 11.65
C ALA A 51 -4.85 3.97 11.75
N ILE A 52 -5.83 3.21 12.26
CA ILE A 52 -7.20 3.71 12.48
C ILE A 52 -7.23 4.81 13.54
N ILE A 53 -6.54 4.62 14.67
CA ILE A 53 -6.44 5.63 15.73
C ILE A 53 -5.81 6.92 15.19
N LYS A 54 -4.80 6.80 14.36
CA LYS A 54 -4.14 7.92 13.68
C LYS A 54 -5.02 8.61 12.63
N GLY A 55 -6.12 7.97 12.25
CA GLY A 55 -7.06 8.48 11.25
C GLY A 55 -6.56 8.35 9.83
N LEU A 56 -5.73 7.33 9.55
CA LEU A 56 -5.41 6.93 8.19
C LEU A 56 -6.64 6.28 7.54
N ASP A 57 -6.85 6.59 6.27
CA ASP A 57 -7.92 6.02 5.45
C ASP A 57 -7.40 4.84 4.60
N ILE A 58 -6.13 4.92 4.19
CA ILE A 58 -5.46 3.90 3.38
C ILE A 58 -4.07 3.61 3.96
N ILE A 59 -3.72 2.32 4.01
CA ILE A 59 -2.40 1.85 4.44
C ILE A 59 -1.85 0.81 3.47
N GLY A 60 -0.62 1.01 3.01
CA GLY A 60 0.15 0.02 2.25
C GLY A 60 0.96 -0.88 3.20
N ILE A 61 0.71 -2.18 3.15
CA ILE A 61 1.47 -3.16 3.95
C ILE A 61 2.45 -3.89 3.06
N LEU A 62 3.73 -3.78 3.41
CA LEU A 62 4.87 -4.30 2.65
C LEU A 62 5.63 -5.38 3.43
N THR A 63 6.22 -6.31 2.70
CA THR A 63 7.23 -7.26 3.16
C THR A 63 8.31 -7.40 2.10
N ALA A 64 9.45 -8.01 2.43
CA ALA A 64 10.51 -8.24 1.45
C ALA A 64 10.10 -9.33 0.44
N ASN A 65 10.04 -8.95 -0.84
CA ASN A 65 9.90 -9.88 -1.98
C ASN A 65 8.73 -10.88 -1.92
N ASP A 66 7.75 -10.69 -1.02
CA ASP A 66 6.62 -11.64 -0.86
C ASP A 66 5.29 -10.91 -0.61
N PRO A 67 4.28 -11.06 -1.48
CA PRO A 67 2.99 -10.40 -1.32
C PRO A 67 2.09 -11.01 -0.23
N THR A 68 2.43 -12.18 0.31
CA THR A 68 1.52 -12.99 1.14
C THR A 68 1.04 -12.25 2.39
N VAL A 69 1.94 -11.55 3.08
CA VAL A 69 1.62 -10.86 4.34
C VAL A 69 0.70 -9.66 4.11
N GLY A 70 0.96 -8.88 3.05
CA GLY A 70 0.08 -7.77 2.68
C GLY A 70 -1.36 -8.26 2.41
N TRP A 71 -1.51 -9.39 1.69
CA TRP A 71 -2.82 -9.98 1.44
C TRP A 71 -3.47 -10.54 2.71
N LYS A 72 -2.68 -11.05 3.65
CA LYS A 72 -3.18 -11.46 4.96
C LYS A 72 -3.70 -10.27 5.76
N ALA A 73 -2.99 -9.15 5.75
CA ALA A 73 -3.43 -7.92 6.40
C ALA A 73 -4.74 -7.40 5.78
N TRP A 74 -4.86 -7.40 4.46
CA TRP A 74 -6.09 -7.07 3.75
C TRP A 74 -7.26 -7.99 4.16
N GLN A 75 -7.03 -9.31 4.20
CA GLN A 75 -8.05 -10.26 4.62
C GLN A 75 -8.48 -10.04 6.07
N LEU A 76 -7.53 -9.78 6.98
CA LEU A 76 -7.82 -9.50 8.38
C LEU A 76 -8.68 -8.24 8.54
N ALA A 77 -8.32 -7.15 7.86
CA ALA A 77 -9.09 -5.92 7.88
C ALA A 77 -10.53 -6.14 7.37
N LYS A 78 -10.68 -6.87 6.26
CA LYS A 78 -12.00 -7.20 5.68
C LYS A 78 -12.85 -8.07 6.62
N THR A 79 -12.29 -9.14 7.16
CA THR A 79 -13.03 -10.07 8.03
C THR A 79 -13.42 -9.46 9.38
N GLN A 80 -12.60 -8.56 9.91
CA GLN A 80 -12.89 -7.83 11.14
C GLN A 80 -13.65 -6.51 10.92
N GLN A 81 -14.01 -6.20 9.67
CA GLN A 81 -14.71 -4.96 9.28
C GLN A 81 -14.03 -3.71 9.84
N MET A 82 -12.70 -3.68 9.76
CA MET A 82 -11.91 -2.54 10.20
C MET A 82 -12.11 -1.35 9.26
N ASP A 83 -12.22 -0.14 9.83
CA ASP A 83 -12.47 1.10 9.06
C ASP A 83 -11.15 1.65 8.48
N ILE A 84 -10.53 0.85 7.64
CA ILE A 84 -9.30 1.20 6.93
C ILE A 84 -9.18 0.37 5.64
N THR A 85 -8.71 1.01 4.56
CA THR A 85 -8.36 0.30 3.32
C THR A 85 -6.91 -0.17 3.37
N VAL A 86 -6.71 -1.47 3.30
CA VAL A 86 -5.37 -2.07 3.21
C VAL A 86 -5.01 -2.32 1.76
N VAL A 87 -3.88 -1.80 1.31
CA VAL A 87 -3.29 -2.06 -0.02
C VAL A 87 -2.15 -3.05 0.17
N PRO A 88 -2.35 -4.33 -0.22
CA PRO A 88 -1.33 -5.37 -0.04
C PRO A 88 -0.18 -5.17 -1.01
N GLY A 89 1.05 -5.29 -0.54
CA GLY A 89 2.24 -5.10 -1.36
C GLY A 89 3.48 -5.83 -0.86
N PHE A 90 4.57 -5.62 -1.57
CA PHE A 90 5.91 -6.08 -1.20
C PHE A 90 6.97 -5.17 -1.82
N THR A 91 8.17 -5.18 -1.24
CA THR A 91 9.33 -4.51 -1.82
C THR A 91 9.99 -5.40 -2.87
N TYR A 92 10.54 -4.77 -3.89
CA TYR A 92 11.27 -5.44 -4.96
C TYR A 92 12.54 -4.66 -5.29
N ILE A 93 13.68 -5.34 -5.26
CA ILE A 93 14.96 -4.74 -5.62
C ILE A 93 15.28 -5.09 -7.08
N CYS A 94 15.37 -4.04 -7.90
CA CYS A 94 15.72 -4.15 -9.30
C CYS A 94 17.19 -4.58 -9.50
N LYS A 95 17.55 -4.91 -10.74
CA LYS A 95 18.90 -5.34 -11.13
C LYS A 95 19.97 -4.32 -10.75
N ASP A 96 19.68 -3.05 -10.91
CA ASP A 96 20.63 -1.95 -10.72
C ASP A 96 20.48 -1.29 -9.33
N GLY A 97 19.75 -1.96 -8.41
CA GLY A 97 19.62 -1.59 -7.01
C GLY A 97 18.48 -0.61 -6.69
N GLU A 98 17.66 -0.26 -7.68
CA GLU A 98 16.43 0.51 -7.41
C GLU A 98 15.45 -0.32 -6.59
N GLU A 99 14.75 0.35 -5.69
CA GLU A 99 13.70 -0.23 -4.87
C GLU A 99 12.33 0.18 -5.38
N LEU A 100 11.46 -0.81 -5.55
CA LEU A 100 10.07 -0.62 -5.90
C LEU A 100 9.16 -1.17 -4.80
N TYR A 101 8.09 -0.46 -4.50
CA TYR A 101 6.95 -0.97 -3.76
C TYR A 101 5.89 -1.41 -4.77
N ILE A 102 5.61 -2.71 -4.79
CA ILE A 102 4.69 -3.33 -5.74
C ILE A 102 3.43 -3.74 -5.00
N TYR A 103 2.29 -3.22 -5.41
CA TYR A 103 1.02 -3.43 -4.73
C TYR A 103 0.04 -4.25 -5.58
N LYS A 104 -0.91 -4.92 -4.90
CA LYS A 104 -2.09 -5.59 -5.44
C LYS A 104 -1.84 -6.83 -6.26
N ILE A 105 -0.63 -7.22 -6.52
CA ILE A 105 -0.34 -8.48 -7.18
C ILE A 105 -0.14 -9.62 -6.17
N ARG A 106 -0.45 -10.85 -6.58
CA ARG A 106 -0.31 -12.05 -5.74
C ARG A 106 0.88 -12.91 -6.13
N LYS A 107 1.51 -12.61 -7.26
CA LYS A 107 2.68 -13.33 -7.75
C LYS A 107 3.93 -12.50 -7.51
N LYS A 108 5.01 -13.17 -7.18
CA LYS A 108 6.34 -12.56 -7.21
C LYS A 108 6.69 -12.22 -8.64
N LEU A 109 7.42 -11.13 -8.84
CA LEU A 109 8.00 -10.81 -10.14
C LEU A 109 9.23 -11.69 -10.43
N THR A 110 9.61 -11.75 -11.67
CA THR A 110 10.90 -12.30 -12.09
C THR A 110 12.03 -11.57 -11.35
N PRO A 111 12.95 -12.28 -10.67
CA PRO A 111 13.98 -11.63 -9.86
C PRO A 111 14.93 -10.75 -10.69
N ARG A 112 15.36 -9.62 -10.12
CA ARG A 112 16.40 -8.74 -10.67
C ARG A 112 16.15 -8.24 -12.10
N LEU A 113 14.93 -7.89 -12.41
CA LEU A 113 14.63 -7.19 -13.65
C LEU A 113 15.16 -5.74 -13.59
N PRO A 114 15.52 -5.14 -14.74
CA PRO A 114 15.64 -3.69 -14.84
C PRO A 114 14.32 -3.01 -14.45
N ILE A 115 14.38 -1.80 -13.91
CA ILE A 115 13.20 -1.08 -13.39
C ILE A 115 12.04 -1.01 -14.39
N SER A 116 12.33 -0.71 -15.68
CA SER A 116 11.32 -0.61 -16.73
C SER A 116 10.60 -1.94 -16.99
N GLN A 117 11.31 -3.06 -16.90
CA GLN A 117 10.73 -4.39 -17.09
C GLN A 117 9.96 -4.84 -15.84
N ALA A 118 10.44 -4.50 -14.64
CA ALA A 118 9.74 -4.76 -13.40
C ALA A 118 8.39 -4.02 -13.34
N CYS A 119 8.36 -2.74 -13.73
CA CYS A 119 7.11 -1.97 -13.85
C CYS A 119 6.15 -2.63 -14.85
N LEU A 120 6.63 -2.95 -16.06
CA LEU A 120 5.82 -3.59 -17.09
C LEU A 120 5.23 -4.93 -16.63
N GLU A 121 6.03 -5.78 -15.97
CA GLU A 121 5.55 -7.06 -15.45
C GLU A 121 4.52 -6.87 -14.34
N ALA A 122 4.75 -5.91 -13.42
CA ALA A 122 3.81 -5.58 -12.36
C ALA A 122 2.48 -5.08 -12.92
N HIS A 123 2.50 -4.17 -13.91
CA HIS A 123 1.29 -3.63 -14.55
C HIS A 123 0.50 -4.70 -15.31
N ARG A 124 1.18 -5.62 -16.01
CA ARG A 124 0.52 -6.77 -16.66
C ARG A 124 -0.18 -7.69 -15.68
N LEU A 125 0.27 -7.73 -14.42
CA LEU A 125 -0.38 -8.45 -13.33
C LEU A 125 -1.46 -7.63 -12.61
N GLY A 126 -1.74 -6.40 -13.07
CA GLY A 126 -2.71 -5.48 -12.47
C GLY A 126 -2.19 -4.74 -11.24
N GLY A 127 -0.87 -4.69 -11.07
CA GLY A 127 -0.20 -4.01 -9.96
C GLY A 127 -0.18 -2.50 -10.07
N TYR A 128 0.14 -1.87 -8.95
CA TYR A 128 0.46 -0.46 -8.80
C TYR A 128 1.90 -0.34 -8.26
N VAL A 129 2.71 0.51 -8.85
CA VAL A 129 4.15 0.57 -8.59
C VAL A 129 4.55 1.94 -8.07
N ILE A 130 5.20 1.99 -6.91
CA ILE A 130 5.84 3.20 -6.38
C ILE A 130 7.36 2.98 -6.40
N ALA A 131 8.10 3.88 -7.05
CA ALA A 131 9.56 3.86 -6.94
C ALA A 131 9.98 4.55 -5.64
N SER A 132 10.79 3.84 -4.84
CA SER A 132 11.31 4.33 -3.55
C SER A 132 12.79 4.60 -3.64
N ASN A 133 13.27 5.46 -2.75
CA ASN A 133 14.70 5.78 -2.61
C ASN A 133 15.43 6.11 -3.92
N VAL A 134 14.75 6.81 -4.83
CA VAL A 134 15.25 7.10 -6.17
C VAL A 134 16.36 8.16 -6.13
N SER A 135 17.54 7.84 -6.69
CA SER A 135 18.61 8.80 -6.88
C SER A 135 18.28 9.80 -8.01
N LYS A 136 18.95 10.96 -8.02
CA LYS A 136 18.76 11.96 -9.09
C LYS A 136 19.01 11.38 -10.50
N ARG A 137 19.98 10.48 -10.65
CA ARG A 137 20.29 9.82 -11.93
C ARG A 137 19.16 8.89 -12.36
N GLN A 138 18.63 8.11 -11.43
CA GLN A 138 17.51 7.21 -11.70
C GLN A 138 16.26 7.99 -12.07
N LEU A 139 16.03 9.11 -11.39
CA LEU A 139 14.92 9.99 -11.68
C LEU A 139 14.91 10.46 -13.13
N GLN A 140 16.04 10.94 -13.64
CA GLN A 140 16.18 11.35 -15.04
C GLN A 140 15.90 10.20 -16.04
N ALA A 141 16.18 8.96 -15.64
CA ALA A 141 15.82 7.79 -16.43
C ALA A 141 14.32 7.50 -16.38
N LEU A 142 13.68 7.68 -15.21
CA LEU A 142 12.25 7.49 -15.04
C LEU A 142 11.42 8.56 -15.77
N GLU A 143 11.87 9.81 -15.79
CA GLU A 143 11.21 10.89 -16.56
C GLU A 143 11.03 10.53 -18.04
N LYS A 144 12.01 9.85 -18.63
CA LYS A 144 11.94 9.40 -20.03
C LYS A 144 10.92 8.28 -20.26
N LEU A 145 10.52 7.58 -19.20
CA LEU A 145 9.55 6.50 -19.24
C LEU A 145 8.15 6.98 -18.87
N GLN A 146 8.02 8.21 -18.37
CA GLN A 146 6.76 8.76 -17.86
C GLN A 146 5.63 8.61 -18.89
N GLY A 147 4.44 8.20 -18.42
CA GLY A 147 3.28 7.94 -19.26
C GLY A 147 3.30 6.63 -20.04
N SER A 148 4.35 5.80 -19.88
CA SER A 148 4.42 4.46 -20.46
C SER A 148 4.14 3.38 -19.41
N GLU A 149 3.73 2.19 -19.82
CA GLU A 149 3.56 1.01 -18.94
C GLU A 149 4.88 0.56 -18.28
N ASN A 150 6.02 1.10 -18.73
CA ASN A 150 7.34 0.78 -18.21
C ASN A 150 7.79 1.72 -17.08
N ALA A 151 7.00 2.76 -16.77
CA ALA A 151 7.26 3.70 -15.68
C ALA A 151 6.56 3.25 -14.39
N PRO A 152 7.07 3.64 -13.19
CA PRO A 152 6.27 3.54 -11.98
C PRO A 152 5.06 4.48 -12.04
N ASP A 153 4.01 4.15 -11.30
CA ASP A 153 2.81 4.99 -11.20
C ASP A 153 3.02 6.22 -10.30
N ALA A 154 3.95 6.12 -9.35
CA ALA A 154 4.27 7.18 -8.41
C ALA A 154 5.71 7.06 -7.89
N ILE A 155 6.16 8.11 -7.20
CA ILE A 155 7.48 8.15 -6.56
C ILE A 155 7.32 8.51 -5.07
N GLU A 156 8.02 7.77 -4.21
CA GLU A 156 8.18 8.14 -2.81
C GLU A 156 9.27 9.20 -2.69
N ILE A 157 8.88 10.41 -2.28
CA ILE A 157 9.81 11.55 -2.16
C ILE A 157 10.39 11.69 -0.75
N TYR A 158 9.73 11.12 0.25
CA TYR A 158 10.16 11.15 1.64
C TYR A 158 9.70 9.91 2.39
N ASN A 159 10.60 9.36 3.19
CA ASN A 159 10.31 8.28 4.13
C ASN A 159 10.89 8.66 5.49
N ALA A 160 10.07 8.67 6.54
CA ALA A 160 10.49 9.17 7.85
C ALA A 160 11.63 8.36 8.50
N LYS A 161 11.77 7.07 8.16
CA LYS A 161 12.88 6.23 8.67
C LYS A 161 14.19 6.45 7.92
N VAL A 162 14.12 6.70 6.62
CA VAL A 162 15.32 6.89 5.79
C VAL A 162 15.80 8.35 5.85
N GLY A 163 14.88 9.28 6.13
CA GLY A 163 15.15 10.70 6.12
C GLY A 163 15.27 11.29 4.70
N GLY A 164 15.37 12.59 4.62
CA GLY A 164 15.59 13.33 3.38
C GLY A 164 14.30 13.67 2.63
N TYR A 165 14.01 14.95 2.48
CA TYR A 165 13.01 15.46 1.54
C TYR A 165 13.70 15.68 0.20
N ARG A 166 13.14 15.16 -0.87
CA ARG A 166 13.64 15.35 -2.23
C ARG A 166 12.60 16.12 -3.04
N ASP A 167 12.89 17.39 -3.26
CA ASP A 167 12.21 18.10 -4.35
C ASP A 167 12.79 17.58 -5.66
N LEU A 168 12.00 16.83 -6.36
CA LEU A 168 12.44 16.14 -7.58
C LEU A 168 12.15 16.95 -8.83
N GLY A 169 11.28 17.98 -8.75
CA GLY A 169 10.89 18.80 -9.90
C GLY A 169 10.26 18.02 -11.05
N ILE A 170 9.62 16.88 -10.73
CA ILE A 170 9.03 15.96 -11.72
C ILE A 170 7.53 15.91 -11.60
N ASP A 171 6.89 15.58 -12.70
CA ASP A 171 5.43 15.49 -12.84
C ASP A 171 4.91 14.06 -12.58
N PHE A 172 5.47 13.35 -11.59
CA PHE A 172 4.92 12.08 -11.12
C PHE A 172 4.02 12.32 -9.91
N PRO A 173 2.97 11.51 -9.72
CA PRO A 173 2.31 11.41 -8.41
C PRO A 173 3.34 11.09 -7.34
N THR A 174 3.27 11.81 -6.20
CA THR A 174 4.26 11.64 -5.14
C THR A 174 3.63 11.16 -3.84
N PHE A 175 4.39 10.35 -3.09
CA PHE A 175 4.05 9.91 -1.75
C PHE A 175 5.12 10.32 -0.75
N VAL A 176 4.64 10.60 0.47
CA VAL A 176 5.45 10.63 1.68
C VAL A 176 4.94 9.53 2.61
N SER A 177 5.83 8.82 3.27
CA SER A 177 5.51 7.63 4.05
C SER A 177 6.18 7.64 5.41
N SER A 178 5.59 6.94 6.38
CA SER A 178 6.20 6.78 7.72
C SER A 178 7.43 5.88 7.69
N GLY A 179 7.46 4.89 6.81
CA GLY A 179 8.44 3.81 6.87
C GLY A 179 8.30 2.97 8.15
N ALA A 180 7.15 3.00 8.82
CA ALA A 180 6.92 2.33 10.08
C ALA A 180 7.09 0.81 9.95
N THR A 181 7.67 0.19 10.99
CA THR A 181 7.84 -1.27 11.09
C THR A 181 7.08 -1.87 12.27
N SER A 182 6.45 -1.02 13.07
CA SER A 182 5.64 -1.40 14.24
C SER A 182 4.47 -0.44 14.43
N ALA A 183 3.54 -0.81 15.31
CA ALA A 183 2.43 0.06 15.70
C ALA A 183 2.93 1.35 16.36
N SER A 184 3.93 1.27 17.26
CA SER A 184 4.50 2.44 17.92
C SER A 184 5.20 3.38 16.94
N ASP A 185 5.97 2.85 15.98
CA ASP A 185 6.57 3.68 14.93
C ASP A 185 5.51 4.46 14.15
N LEU A 186 4.39 3.79 13.86
CA LEU A 186 3.29 4.39 13.13
C LEU A 186 2.58 5.47 13.97
N GLU A 187 2.37 5.22 15.26
CA GLU A 187 1.79 6.20 16.20
C GLU A 187 2.68 7.45 16.34
N ASP A 188 3.98 7.27 16.46
CA ASP A 188 4.95 8.36 16.63
C ASP A 188 5.19 9.16 15.35
N SER A 189 5.01 8.55 14.19
CA SER A 189 5.20 9.24 12.90
C SER A 189 4.08 10.24 12.64
N ASN A 190 4.41 11.44 12.18
CA ASN A 190 3.44 12.43 11.67
C ASN A 190 3.45 12.54 10.14
N VAL A 191 3.99 11.52 9.48
CA VAL A 191 4.16 11.52 8.02
C VAL A 191 3.09 10.66 7.36
N PHE A 192 2.36 11.27 6.45
CA PHE A 192 1.38 10.63 5.57
C PHE A 192 1.11 11.52 4.36
N THR A 193 0.68 10.95 3.27
CA THR A 193 0.23 11.68 2.08
C THR A 193 -1.25 12.04 2.22
N MET A 194 -1.61 13.25 1.80
CA MET A 194 -3.00 13.64 1.61
C MET A 194 -3.34 13.56 0.12
N ILE A 195 -4.37 12.80 -0.23
CA ILE A 195 -4.78 12.60 -1.62
C ILE A 195 -6.29 12.80 -1.75
N GLU A 196 -6.72 13.44 -2.83
CA GLU A 196 -8.15 13.52 -3.14
C GLU A 196 -8.71 12.12 -3.40
N ARG A 197 -9.93 11.87 -2.91
CA ARG A 197 -10.62 10.58 -3.10
C ARG A 197 -10.67 10.17 -4.57
N LYS A 198 -11.06 11.11 -5.44
CA LYS A 198 -11.11 10.87 -6.89
C LYS A 198 -9.76 10.40 -7.44
N LYS A 199 -8.66 11.01 -6.98
CA LYS A 199 -7.32 10.61 -7.37
C LYS A 199 -6.95 9.23 -6.85
N ALA A 200 -7.35 8.89 -5.62
CA ALA A 200 -7.15 7.54 -5.06
C ALA A 200 -7.93 6.46 -5.84
N GLU A 201 -9.12 6.79 -6.36
CA GLU A 201 -9.91 5.93 -7.24
C GLU A 201 -9.23 5.76 -8.61
N GLU A 202 -8.77 6.85 -9.24
CA GLU A 202 -8.01 6.82 -10.50
C GLU A 202 -6.74 5.95 -10.36
N MET A 203 -6.04 6.09 -9.24
CA MET A 203 -4.87 5.27 -8.88
C MET A 203 -5.26 3.84 -8.45
N LYS A 204 -6.55 3.53 -8.44
CA LYS A 204 -7.10 2.24 -8.01
C LYS A 204 -6.69 1.84 -6.58
N LEU A 205 -6.35 2.79 -5.72
CA LEU A 205 -6.04 2.51 -4.31
C LEU A 205 -7.30 2.14 -3.52
N ILE A 206 -8.43 2.70 -3.90
CA ILE A 206 -9.77 2.36 -3.41
C ILE A 206 -10.70 1.99 -4.56
N ALA A 207 -11.80 1.28 -4.26
CA ALA A 207 -12.86 1.06 -5.22
C ALA A 207 -13.67 2.35 -5.44
N PRO A 208 -14.24 2.58 -6.65
CA PRO A 208 -15.22 3.64 -6.86
C PRO A 208 -16.42 3.48 -5.93
N GLU A 209 -17.08 4.59 -5.55
CA GLU A 209 -18.21 4.58 -4.60
C GLU A 209 -19.44 3.76 -5.08
N GLU A 210 -19.52 3.40 -6.34
CA GLU A 210 -20.57 2.54 -6.89
C GLU A 210 -20.21 1.06 -6.73
N GLY A 211 -20.42 0.51 -5.54
CA GLY A 211 -20.81 -0.87 -5.24
C GLY A 211 -20.11 -2.05 -5.92
N ILE A 212 -19.01 -1.85 -6.60
CA ILE A 212 -18.25 -2.96 -7.17
C ILE A 212 -17.27 -3.45 -6.11
N ASP A 213 -17.64 -4.56 -5.47
CA ASP A 213 -16.69 -5.38 -4.71
C ASP A 213 -15.48 -5.65 -5.61
N PHE A 214 -14.36 -5.00 -5.31
CA PHE A 214 -13.11 -5.24 -6.01
C PHE A 214 -12.56 -6.60 -5.56
N GLU A 215 -13.24 -7.67 -5.95
CA GLU A 215 -12.62 -8.99 -5.97
C GLU A 215 -11.73 -9.05 -7.22
N PRO A 216 -10.40 -9.11 -7.06
CA PRO A 216 -9.54 -9.41 -8.19
C PRO A 216 -10.04 -10.72 -8.79
N LYS A 217 -10.30 -10.78 -10.10
CA LYS A 217 -10.82 -11.95 -10.84
C LYS A 217 -10.04 -13.26 -10.59
N TYR A 218 -8.97 -13.22 -9.83
CA TYR A 218 -8.06 -14.32 -9.50
C TYR A 218 -8.29 -14.95 -8.12
N LEU A 219 -9.33 -14.52 -7.36
CA LEU A 219 -9.58 -14.98 -5.98
C LEU A 219 -10.50 -16.19 -5.85
N LYS A 220 -10.89 -16.84 -6.95
CA LYS A 220 -11.54 -18.15 -6.82
C LYS A 220 -10.45 -19.20 -6.60
N PRO A 221 -10.32 -19.81 -5.40
CA PRO A 221 -9.56 -21.05 -5.28
C PRO A 221 -10.22 -22.04 -6.25
N LYS A 222 -9.47 -22.53 -7.21
CA LYS A 222 -9.89 -23.76 -7.91
C LYS A 222 -10.06 -24.79 -6.82
N GLY A 223 -11.30 -25.27 -6.63
CA GLY A 223 -11.61 -26.32 -5.70
C GLY A 223 -10.68 -27.48 -5.91
N GLY A 224 -9.73 -27.66 -5.01
CA GLY A 224 -8.99 -28.89 -4.85
C GLY A 224 -9.94 -29.84 -4.13
N GLN A 225 -10.46 -30.82 -4.84
CA GLN A 225 -10.93 -32.05 -4.22
C GLN A 225 -9.72 -32.69 -3.52
N TYR A 226 -9.87 -32.90 -2.21
CA TYR A 226 -9.14 -33.91 -1.46
C TYR A 226 -10.10 -35.05 -1.20
#